data_6db3086ac0670be1ff80306210a4405b
#
_entry.id   6db3086ac0670be1ff80306210a4405b
#
_cell.length_a   1.000
_cell.length_b   1.000
_cell.length_c   1.000
_cell.angle_alpha   90.00
_cell.angle_beta   90.00
_cell.angle_gamma   90.00
#
_symmetry.space_group_name_H-M   'P 1'
#
loop_
_entity.id
_entity.type
_entity.pdbx_description
1 polymer ?
#
loop_
_entity_poly.entity_id
_entity_poly.type
_entity_poly.pdbx_seq_one_letter_code
_entity_poly.pdbx_strand_id
1 'polypeptide(L)'
;LKQAHRVTESAGKDWQAEPKSDLFQKLLHNTLKAQGHFHALNTRAKLPETYNPAWINCKQDLQALADGMVAAGRGTLCLYGAPGTGKSAFAAWLAERAGKPLLYKRSSDLLSKYVGETEQLIAAAFEEAKENDAVLVFDEVDSFLQDRRNARQNWEITQVNEMLTQMEAFDGIFAASTNLMRNLDQAALRRFDFKIEFGWLQPEQAWSAFQSHCAQLGLTVADDDPVLKAELWSIQQLALGDFAVVVKQARIVPVADAAAFAAALK
;
A
#
# COMPACT_ATOMS: atom_id res chain seq x y z
N LEU A 1 29.16 -16.50 9.94
CA LEU A 1 30.23 -16.51 8.92
C LEU A 1 30.88 -17.89 8.76
N LYS A 2 31.35 -18.59 9.82
CA LYS A 2 31.96 -19.93 9.72
C LYS A 2 31.00 -21.03 9.24
N GLN A 3 29.71 -20.97 9.57
CA GLN A 3 28.69 -21.92 9.10
C GLN A 3 28.30 -21.67 7.63
N ALA A 4 28.20 -20.41 7.21
CA ALA A 4 27.94 -20.05 5.82
C ALA A 4 29.10 -20.51 4.89
N HIS A 5 30.33 -20.44 5.35
CA HIS A 5 31.50 -20.92 4.60
C HIS A 5 31.49 -22.45 4.39
N ARG A 6 31.04 -23.23 5.40
CA ARG A 6 30.91 -24.68 5.29
C ARG A 6 29.81 -25.12 4.32
N VAL A 7 28.70 -24.37 4.24
CA VAL A 7 27.59 -24.66 3.32
C VAL A 7 28.00 -24.38 1.88
N THR A 8 28.79 -23.36 1.62
CA THR A 8 29.32 -23.06 0.27
C THR A 8 30.37 -24.09 -0.21
N GLU A 9 31.10 -24.75 0.69
CA GLU A 9 32.03 -25.84 0.35
C GLU A 9 31.33 -27.17 0.04
N SER A 10 30.12 -27.39 0.58
CA SER A 10 29.34 -28.62 0.36
C SER A 10 28.39 -28.56 -0.84
N ALA A 11 28.13 -27.39 -1.41
CA ALA A 11 27.35 -27.22 -2.63
C ALA A 11 28.21 -27.59 -3.85
N GLY A 12 27.77 -28.58 -4.62
CA GLY A 12 28.52 -29.10 -5.77
C GLY A 12 28.80 -28.09 -6.88
N LYS A 13 29.36 -28.54 -8.00
CA LYS A 13 29.93 -27.71 -9.09
C LYS A 13 28.98 -26.69 -9.75
N ASP A 14 27.67 -26.78 -9.55
CA ASP A 14 26.66 -25.89 -10.17
C ASP A 14 26.57 -24.47 -9.55
N TRP A 15 27.19 -24.24 -8.37
CA TRP A 15 27.20 -22.94 -7.70
C TRP A 15 28.11 -21.88 -8.37
N GLN A 16 28.95 -22.30 -9.34
CA GLN A 16 29.86 -21.39 -10.05
C GLN A 16 29.15 -20.49 -11.09
N ALA A 17 27.89 -20.78 -11.40
CA ALA A 17 27.11 -20.05 -12.42
C ALA A 17 26.43 -18.78 -11.90
N GLU A 18 26.31 -18.59 -10.57
CA GLU A 18 25.69 -17.39 -9.96
C GLU A 18 26.77 -16.51 -9.28
N PRO A 19 26.61 -15.16 -9.29
CA PRO A 19 27.46 -14.27 -8.52
C PRO A 19 27.48 -14.68 -7.05
N LYS A 20 28.64 -14.78 -6.43
CA LYS A 20 28.79 -15.22 -5.03
C LYS A 20 27.96 -14.39 -4.04
N SER A 21 27.68 -13.13 -4.37
CA SER A 21 26.80 -12.23 -3.61
C SER A 21 25.36 -12.72 -3.56
N ASP A 22 24.82 -13.20 -4.68
CA ASP A 22 23.41 -13.60 -4.78
C ASP A 22 23.15 -14.94 -4.08
N LEU A 23 24.09 -15.87 -4.20
CA LEU A 23 24.01 -17.15 -3.48
C LEU A 23 24.12 -16.94 -1.97
N PHE A 24 25.00 -16.04 -1.51
CA PHE A 24 25.14 -15.68 -0.12
C PHE A 24 23.85 -15.02 0.43
N GLN A 25 23.27 -14.09 -0.33
CA GLN A 25 22.00 -13.45 0.03
C GLN A 25 20.84 -14.47 0.10
N LYS A 26 20.74 -15.39 -0.88
CA LYS A 26 19.73 -16.47 -0.85
C LYS A 26 19.89 -17.40 0.34
N LEU A 27 21.12 -17.78 0.69
CA LEU A 27 21.40 -18.65 1.85
C LEU A 27 21.11 -17.93 3.18
N LEU A 28 21.50 -16.65 3.28
CA LEU A 28 21.19 -15.82 4.46
C LEU A 28 19.69 -15.65 4.62
N HIS A 29 19.00 -15.34 3.54
CA HIS A 29 17.53 -15.23 3.49
C HIS A 29 16.84 -16.53 3.94
N ASN A 30 17.25 -17.68 3.40
CA ASN A 30 16.65 -18.96 3.75
C ASN A 30 16.95 -19.35 5.21
N THR A 31 18.13 -19.04 5.71
CA THR A 31 18.52 -19.32 7.11
C THR A 31 17.74 -18.46 8.10
N LEU A 32 17.61 -17.17 7.81
CA LEU A 32 16.83 -16.23 8.63
C LEU A 32 15.34 -16.55 8.59
N LYS A 33 14.81 -16.94 7.41
CA LYS A 33 13.43 -17.42 7.26
C LYS A 33 13.15 -18.69 8.07
N ALA A 34 14.09 -19.62 8.09
CA ALA A 34 13.97 -20.86 8.89
C ALA A 34 14.04 -20.61 10.41
N GLN A 35 14.67 -19.50 10.84
CA GLN A 35 14.75 -19.07 12.23
C GLN A 35 13.58 -18.16 12.68
N GLY A 36 12.58 -17.92 11.80
CA GLY A 36 11.44 -17.05 12.10
C GLY A 36 11.76 -15.55 12.09
N HIS A 37 13.00 -15.15 11.74
CA HIS A 37 13.46 -13.76 11.74
C HIS A 37 13.27 -13.04 10.41
N PHE A 38 12.66 -13.66 9.42
CA PHE A 38 12.45 -13.07 8.10
C PHE A 38 10.96 -13.07 7.75
N HIS A 39 10.30 -11.96 8.01
CA HIS A 39 9.13 -11.60 7.21
C HIS A 39 9.68 -11.02 5.91
N ALA A 40 9.51 -11.73 4.78
CA ALA A 40 9.82 -11.17 3.47
C ALA A 40 9.17 -9.79 3.41
N LEU A 41 9.95 -8.74 3.07
CA LEU A 41 9.41 -7.43 2.77
C LEU A 41 8.22 -7.67 1.85
N ASN A 42 7.01 -7.45 2.36
CA ASN A 42 5.79 -7.91 1.72
C ASN A 42 5.45 -6.90 0.62
N THR A 43 6.12 -7.03 -0.52
CA THR A 43 5.94 -6.19 -1.72
C THR A 43 4.59 -6.39 -2.41
N ARG A 44 3.55 -6.79 -1.66
CA ARG A 44 2.22 -7.09 -2.24
C ARG A 44 1.48 -5.86 -2.77
N ALA A 45 1.81 -4.68 -2.31
CA ALA A 45 1.33 -3.46 -2.93
C ALA A 45 2.27 -3.07 -4.09
N LYS A 46 2.20 -3.78 -5.21
CA LYS A 46 2.86 -3.33 -6.44
C LYS A 46 2.11 -2.13 -6.98
N LEU A 47 2.87 -1.09 -7.35
CA LEU A 47 2.31 0.05 -8.07
C LEU A 47 1.71 -0.45 -9.39
N PRO A 48 0.46 -0.11 -9.73
CA PRO A 48 -0.10 -0.40 -11.04
C PRO A 48 0.74 0.24 -12.16
N GLU A 49 0.91 -0.45 -13.30
CA GLU A 49 1.70 0.04 -14.43
C GLU A 49 1.25 1.41 -14.94
N THR A 50 -0.04 1.72 -14.78
CA THR A 50 -0.67 2.97 -15.25
C THR A 50 -0.99 3.94 -14.12
N TYR A 51 -0.36 3.81 -12.94
CA TYR A 51 -0.66 4.68 -11.81
C TYR A 51 -0.23 6.13 -12.06
N ASN A 52 -1.16 7.08 -11.78
CA ASN A 52 -0.88 8.52 -11.78
C ASN A 52 -1.55 9.16 -10.56
N PRO A 53 -0.81 9.83 -9.65
CA PRO A 53 -1.39 10.49 -8.47
C PRO A 53 -2.39 11.60 -8.83
N ALA A 54 -2.33 12.19 -10.01
CA ALA A 54 -3.29 13.17 -10.49
C ALA A 54 -4.73 12.62 -10.65
N TRP A 55 -4.88 11.31 -10.75
CA TRP A 55 -6.21 10.67 -10.79
C TRP A 55 -6.86 10.55 -9.42
N ILE A 56 -6.14 10.82 -8.34
CA ILE A 56 -6.70 10.74 -6.99
C ILE A 56 -7.51 12.00 -6.72
N ASN A 57 -8.80 11.83 -6.43
CA ASN A 57 -9.66 12.91 -5.99
C ASN A 57 -9.42 13.20 -4.51
N CYS A 58 -8.60 14.18 -4.22
CA CYS A 58 -8.34 14.70 -2.88
C CYS A 58 -8.12 16.22 -2.93
N LYS A 59 -8.16 16.85 -1.76
CA LYS A 59 -7.97 18.32 -1.63
C LYS A 59 -6.50 18.73 -1.64
N GLN A 60 -5.61 17.80 -1.30
CA GLN A 60 -4.18 18.06 -1.16
C GLN A 60 -3.47 17.85 -2.50
N ASP A 61 -2.42 18.63 -2.73
CA ASP A 61 -1.45 18.33 -3.79
C ASP A 61 -0.55 17.17 -3.33
N LEU A 62 -0.84 15.98 -3.83
CA LEU A 62 -0.15 14.74 -3.45
C LEU A 62 1.30 14.71 -3.92
N GLN A 63 1.64 15.41 -5.01
CA GLN A 63 3.02 15.47 -5.49
C GLN A 63 3.86 16.37 -4.58
N ALA A 64 3.38 17.58 -4.30
CA ALA A 64 4.06 18.50 -3.38
C ALA A 64 4.19 17.92 -1.96
N LEU A 65 3.15 17.21 -1.49
CA LEU A 65 3.19 16.50 -0.21
C LEU A 65 4.26 15.41 -0.18
N ALA A 66 4.29 14.57 -1.22
CA ALA A 66 5.29 13.50 -1.32
C ALA A 66 6.71 14.07 -1.38
N ASP A 67 6.93 15.14 -2.16
CA ASP A 67 8.24 15.81 -2.24
C ASP A 67 8.69 16.36 -0.90
N GLY A 68 7.76 16.96 -0.16
CA GLY A 68 8.03 17.45 1.20
C GLY A 68 8.40 16.33 2.16
N MET A 69 7.67 15.19 2.13
CA MET A 69 7.97 14.03 2.98
C MET A 69 9.30 13.37 2.61
N VAL A 70 9.60 13.25 1.32
CA VAL A 70 10.89 12.72 0.84
C VAL A 70 12.04 13.63 1.29
N ALA A 71 11.89 14.94 1.16
CA ALA A 71 12.90 15.90 1.62
C ALA A 71 13.10 15.89 3.13
N ALA A 72 12.01 15.72 3.91
CA ALA A 72 12.06 15.61 5.36
C ALA A 72 12.55 14.23 5.85
N GLY A 73 12.48 13.21 5.02
CA GLY A 73 12.77 11.81 5.36
C GLY A 73 11.76 11.14 6.29
N ARG A 74 10.70 11.85 6.70
CA ARG A 74 9.70 11.41 7.68
C ARG A 74 8.32 12.03 7.44
N GLY A 75 7.32 11.46 8.10
CA GLY A 75 5.96 11.98 8.16
C GLY A 75 4.92 10.89 8.32
N THR A 76 3.78 11.25 8.89
CA THR A 76 2.70 10.31 9.20
C THR A 76 1.43 10.66 8.43
N LEU A 77 0.88 9.68 7.69
CA LEU A 77 -0.29 9.84 6.83
C LEU A 77 -1.45 8.97 7.32
N CYS A 78 -2.64 9.54 7.41
CA CYS A 78 -3.89 8.80 7.48
C CYS A 78 -4.62 8.93 6.12
N LEU A 79 -4.65 7.86 5.35
CA LEU A 79 -5.30 7.78 4.05
C LEU A 79 -6.69 7.17 4.25
N TYR A 80 -7.75 7.92 4.00
CA TYR A 80 -9.11 7.44 4.24
C TYR A 80 -10.03 7.68 3.05
N GLY A 81 -11.11 6.91 2.96
CA GLY A 81 -12.09 6.99 1.89
C GLY A 81 -12.57 5.62 1.43
N ALA A 82 -13.43 5.61 0.41
CA ALA A 82 -14.04 4.40 -0.10
C ALA A 82 -13.00 3.35 -0.59
N PRO A 83 -13.36 2.06 -0.60
CA PRO A 83 -12.51 1.03 -1.20
C PRO A 83 -12.21 1.33 -2.67
N GLY A 84 -11.04 0.91 -3.17
CA GLY A 84 -10.67 1.06 -4.57
C GLY A 84 -10.20 2.47 -4.99
N THR A 85 -10.27 3.49 -4.13
CA THR A 85 -9.91 4.89 -4.48
C THR A 85 -8.41 5.16 -4.62
N GLY A 86 -7.54 4.16 -4.42
CA GLY A 86 -6.09 4.27 -4.69
C GLY A 86 -5.22 4.50 -3.46
N LYS A 87 -5.71 4.38 -2.23
CA LYS A 87 -4.95 4.60 -0.98
C LYS A 87 -3.65 3.79 -0.92
N SER A 88 -3.74 2.48 -1.11
CA SER A 88 -2.58 1.59 -1.05
C SER A 88 -1.62 1.79 -2.24
N ALA A 89 -2.16 2.16 -3.42
CA ALA A 89 -1.35 2.49 -4.59
C ALA A 89 -0.57 3.81 -4.37
N PHE A 90 -1.18 4.81 -3.74
CA PHE A 90 -0.49 6.05 -3.36
C PHE A 90 0.67 5.78 -2.39
N ALA A 91 0.45 4.93 -1.39
CA ALA A 91 1.52 4.57 -0.45
C ALA A 91 2.69 3.84 -1.13
N ALA A 92 2.41 2.96 -2.09
CA ALA A 92 3.43 2.31 -2.91
C ALA A 92 4.19 3.32 -3.79
N TRP A 93 3.47 4.24 -4.43
CA TRP A 93 4.07 5.30 -5.23
C TRP A 93 4.95 6.25 -4.40
N LEU A 94 4.53 6.58 -3.18
CA LEU A 94 5.32 7.38 -2.25
C LEU A 94 6.64 6.68 -1.90
N ALA A 95 6.61 5.37 -1.67
CA ALA A 95 7.81 4.59 -1.39
C ALA A 95 8.78 4.56 -2.58
N GLU A 96 8.28 4.36 -3.80
CA GLU A 96 9.10 4.45 -5.01
C GLU A 96 9.72 5.84 -5.18
N ARG A 97 8.93 6.91 -4.97
CA ARG A 97 9.41 8.29 -5.05
C ARG A 97 10.47 8.59 -3.99
N ALA A 98 10.33 8.02 -2.79
CA ALA A 98 11.32 8.12 -1.72
C ALA A 98 12.59 7.28 -1.99
N GLY A 99 12.57 6.38 -2.97
CA GLY A 99 13.65 5.43 -3.21
C GLY A 99 13.83 4.43 -2.06
N LYS A 100 12.77 4.19 -1.27
CA LYS A 100 12.78 3.35 -0.08
C LYS A 100 11.99 2.06 -0.28
N PRO A 101 12.37 0.96 0.38
CA PRO A 101 11.55 -0.24 0.39
C PRO A 101 10.16 0.05 0.98
N LEU A 102 9.15 -0.69 0.50
CA LEU A 102 7.80 -0.66 1.07
C LEU A 102 7.61 -1.82 2.03
N LEU A 103 7.37 -1.53 3.31
CA LEU A 103 6.93 -2.51 4.29
C LEU A 103 5.42 -2.39 4.46
N TYR A 104 4.69 -3.32 3.87
CA TYR A 104 3.23 -3.32 3.85
C TYR A 104 2.68 -4.41 4.78
N LYS A 105 1.92 -4.02 5.80
CA LYS A 105 1.26 -4.88 6.76
C LYS A 105 -0.26 -4.67 6.70
N ARG A 106 -1.01 -5.73 6.60
CA ARG A 106 -2.46 -5.70 6.79
C ARG A 106 -2.82 -5.89 8.24
N SER A 107 -4.01 -5.49 8.64
CA SER A 107 -4.52 -5.80 9.98
C SER A 107 -4.41 -7.27 10.32
N SER A 108 -4.67 -8.17 9.36
CA SER A 108 -4.52 -9.62 9.54
C SER A 108 -3.09 -10.08 9.85
N ASP A 109 -2.09 -9.29 9.48
CA ASP A 109 -0.67 -9.60 9.74
C ASP A 109 -0.23 -9.14 11.12
N LEU A 110 -1.02 -8.25 11.75
CA LEU A 110 -0.74 -7.62 13.05
C LEU A 110 -1.64 -8.15 14.17
N LEU A 111 -2.86 -8.60 13.85
CA LEU A 111 -3.81 -9.10 14.84
C LEU A 111 -3.51 -10.55 15.22
N SER A 112 -3.47 -10.80 16.53
CA SER A 112 -3.37 -12.14 17.10
C SER A 112 -4.49 -12.44 18.07
N LYS A 113 -4.81 -13.72 18.20
CA LYS A 113 -5.75 -14.23 19.22
C LYS A 113 -5.15 -14.28 20.63
N TYR A 114 -3.85 -14.10 20.77
CA TYR A 114 -3.17 -14.11 22.06
C TYR A 114 -2.98 -12.69 22.57
N VAL A 115 -3.30 -12.46 23.83
CA VAL A 115 -3.16 -11.15 24.48
C VAL A 115 -1.69 -10.75 24.55
N GLY A 116 -1.37 -9.53 24.16
CA GLY A 116 -0.01 -8.98 24.15
C GLY A 116 0.78 -9.26 22.87
N GLU A 117 0.36 -10.21 22.00
CA GLU A 117 1.09 -10.53 20.78
C GLU A 117 0.84 -9.48 19.68
N THR A 118 -0.35 -8.91 19.61
CA THR A 118 -0.67 -7.81 18.67
C THR A 118 0.22 -6.61 18.94
N GLU A 119 0.42 -6.21 20.19
CA GLU A 119 1.31 -5.12 20.60
C GLU A 119 2.76 -5.41 20.18
N GLN A 120 3.22 -6.64 20.35
CA GLN A 120 4.56 -7.06 19.92
C GLN A 120 4.71 -7.02 18.40
N LEU A 121 3.70 -7.46 17.66
CA LEU A 121 3.70 -7.43 16.19
C LEU A 121 3.70 -5.99 15.64
N ILE A 122 2.97 -5.07 16.29
CA ILE A 122 2.98 -3.65 15.96
C ILE A 122 4.39 -3.09 16.19
N ALA A 123 4.97 -3.27 17.38
CA ALA A 123 6.30 -2.80 17.71
C ALA A 123 7.38 -3.36 16.75
N ALA A 124 7.32 -4.67 16.47
CA ALA A 124 8.25 -5.34 15.55
C ALA A 124 8.15 -4.77 14.12
N ALA A 125 6.94 -4.40 13.65
CA ALA A 125 6.78 -3.82 12.33
C ALA A 125 7.41 -2.42 12.21
N PHE A 126 7.33 -1.59 13.24
CA PHE A 126 8.00 -0.29 13.29
C PHE A 126 9.53 -0.44 13.35
N GLU A 127 10.04 -1.38 14.14
CA GLU A 127 11.48 -1.66 14.21
C GLU A 127 12.00 -2.22 12.87
N GLU A 128 11.29 -3.16 12.25
CA GLU A 128 11.61 -3.68 10.91
C GLU A 128 11.67 -2.55 9.86
N ALA A 129 10.74 -1.60 9.92
CA ALA A 129 10.72 -0.45 9.02
C ALA A 129 11.94 0.46 9.24
N LYS A 130 12.32 0.71 10.50
CA LYS A 130 13.48 1.51 10.87
C LYS A 130 14.79 0.85 10.44
N GLU A 131 14.96 -0.45 10.72
CA GLU A 131 16.16 -1.21 10.35
C GLU A 131 16.39 -1.25 8.83
N ASN A 132 15.30 -1.29 8.05
CA ASN A 132 15.37 -1.36 6.58
C ASN A 132 15.24 0.01 5.89
N ASP A 133 15.16 1.11 6.64
CA ASP A 133 14.86 2.45 6.11
C ASP A 133 13.65 2.43 5.15
N ALA A 134 12.58 1.73 5.55
CA ALA A 134 11.42 1.45 4.72
C ALA A 134 10.28 2.45 4.98
N VAL A 135 9.46 2.69 3.96
CA VAL A 135 8.12 3.28 4.15
C VAL A 135 7.21 2.22 4.75
N LEU A 136 6.71 2.48 5.96
CA LEU A 136 5.80 1.58 6.67
C LEU A 136 4.36 1.89 6.30
N VAL A 137 3.61 0.86 5.91
CA VAL A 137 2.18 0.98 5.60
C VAL A 137 1.38 -0.03 6.39
N PHE A 138 0.40 0.47 7.15
CA PHE A 138 -0.63 -0.36 7.78
C PHE A 138 -1.95 -0.17 7.06
N ASP A 139 -2.50 -1.25 6.53
CA ASP A 139 -3.77 -1.25 5.81
C ASP A 139 -4.92 -1.75 6.70
N GLU A 140 -6.08 -1.10 6.56
CA GLU A 140 -7.29 -1.41 7.31
C GLU A 140 -7.11 -1.24 8.84
N VAL A 141 -6.46 -0.14 9.26
CA VAL A 141 -6.16 0.12 10.68
C VAL A 141 -7.39 0.28 11.57
N ASP A 142 -8.57 0.43 11.00
CA ASP A 142 -9.83 0.48 11.74
C ASP A 142 -10.10 -0.79 12.56
N SER A 143 -9.41 -1.90 12.27
CA SER A 143 -9.52 -3.14 13.04
C SER A 143 -8.88 -3.05 14.43
N PHE A 144 -7.88 -2.19 14.64
CA PHE A 144 -7.14 -2.07 15.91
C PHE A 144 -6.88 -0.64 16.38
N LEU A 145 -7.26 0.38 15.62
CA LEU A 145 -7.24 1.79 16.03
C LEU A 145 -8.63 2.34 16.35
N GLN A 146 -9.54 1.49 16.82
CA GLN A 146 -10.89 1.92 17.20
C GLN A 146 -10.87 2.87 18.39
N ASP A 147 -11.91 3.71 18.47
CA ASP A 147 -12.11 4.63 19.58
C ASP A 147 -12.20 3.87 20.90
N ARG A 148 -11.22 4.10 21.79
CA ARG A 148 -11.11 3.46 23.10
C ARG A 148 -12.33 3.63 23.99
N ARG A 149 -13.17 4.63 23.74
CA ARG A 149 -14.44 4.82 24.47
C ARG A 149 -15.45 3.72 24.18
N ASN A 150 -15.29 3.03 23.04
CA ASN A 150 -16.13 1.91 22.61
C ASN A 150 -15.49 0.55 22.89
N ALA A 151 -14.28 0.53 23.48
CA ALA A 151 -13.57 -0.70 23.79
C ALA A 151 -14.38 -1.58 24.75
N ARG A 152 -14.50 -2.86 24.40
CA ARG A 152 -15.20 -3.86 25.23
C ARG A 152 -14.24 -4.60 26.15
N GLN A 153 -12.96 -4.60 25.78
CA GLN A 153 -11.90 -5.35 26.45
C GLN A 153 -10.67 -4.46 26.67
N ASN A 154 -9.96 -4.67 27.78
CA ASN A 154 -8.78 -3.89 28.13
C ASN A 154 -7.64 -4.02 27.09
N TRP A 155 -7.51 -5.17 26.45
CA TRP A 155 -6.47 -5.38 25.42
C TRP A 155 -6.70 -4.55 24.14
N GLU A 156 -7.95 -4.17 23.81
CA GLU A 156 -8.22 -3.23 22.71
C GLU A 156 -7.61 -1.84 23.01
N ILE A 157 -7.62 -1.43 24.29
CA ILE A 157 -7.01 -0.16 24.73
C ILE A 157 -5.49 -0.24 24.66
N THR A 158 -4.89 -1.38 25.05
CA THR A 158 -3.42 -1.53 25.03
C THR A 158 -2.88 -1.55 23.60
N GLN A 159 -3.58 -2.15 22.64
CA GLN A 159 -3.23 -2.13 21.23
C GLN A 159 -3.18 -0.69 20.68
N VAL A 160 -4.23 0.11 20.96
CA VAL A 160 -4.24 1.51 20.55
C VAL A 160 -3.09 2.28 21.19
N ASN A 161 -2.85 2.09 22.50
CA ASN A 161 -1.76 2.78 23.21
C ASN A 161 -0.38 2.41 22.64
N GLU A 162 -0.13 1.13 22.34
CA GLU A 162 1.12 0.69 21.72
C GLU A 162 1.31 1.36 20.35
N MET A 163 0.29 1.35 19.51
CA MET A 163 0.33 2.02 18.22
C MET A 163 0.67 3.51 18.35
N LEU A 164 0.06 4.21 19.32
CA LEU A 164 0.35 5.62 19.58
C LEU A 164 1.81 5.84 20.00
N THR A 165 2.34 4.96 20.85
CA THR A 165 3.72 5.01 21.31
C THR A 165 4.70 4.83 20.15
N GLN A 166 4.45 3.84 19.30
CA GLN A 166 5.30 3.57 18.15
C GLN A 166 5.24 4.69 17.11
N MET A 167 4.05 5.25 16.83
CA MET A 167 3.91 6.40 15.93
C MET A 167 4.69 7.63 16.40
N GLU A 168 4.70 7.90 17.70
CA GLU A 168 5.44 9.04 18.27
C GLU A 168 6.96 8.85 18.22
N ALA A 169 7.43 7.60 18.37
CA ALA A 169 8.84 7.27 18.37
C ALA A 169 9.43 7.06 16.96
N PHE A 170 8.60 6.88 15.95
CA PHE A 170 9.04 6.56 14.59
C PHE A 170 9.46 7.80 13.82
N ASP A 171 10.73 7.86 13.42
CA ASP A 171 11.33 8.96 12.65
C ASP A 171 11.48 8.59 11.15
N GLY A 172 10.48 7.94 10.60
CA GLY A 172 10.40 7.53 9.20
C GLY A 172 9.08 7.95 8.54
N ILE A 173 8.83 7.43 7.34
CA ILE A 173 7.56 7.64 6.62
C ILE A 173 6.59 6.51 7.00
N PHE A 174 5.48 6.88 7.60
CA PHE A 174 4.41 5.96 8.00
C PHE A 174 3.08 6.35 7.35
N ALA A 175 2.37 5.40 6.78
CA ALA A 175 1.03 5.59 6.25
C ALA A 175 0.07 4.54 6.82
N ALA A 176 -1.07 4.99 7.31
CA ALA A 176 -2.18 4.14 7.71
C ALA A 176 -3.35 4.32 6.74
N SER A 177 -3.99 3.25 6.31
CA SER A 177 -5.20 3.33 5.49
C SER A 177 -6.43 2.84 6.26
N THR A 178 -7.58 3.46 5.99
CA THR A 178 -8.87 3.06 6.55
C THR A 178 -10.02 3.41 5.61
N ASN A 179 -11.06 2.62 5.66
CA ASN A 179 -12.34 2.94 5.03
C ASN A 179 -13.31 3.61 6.03
N LEU A 180 -13.01 3.58 7.34
CA LEU A 180 -13.89 3.96 8.44
C LEU A 180 -13.28 5.03 9.35
N MET A 181 -12.84 6.16 8.77
CA MET A 181 -12.20 7.28 9.50
C MET A 181 -12.94 7.68 10.78
N ARG A 182 -14.28 7.62 10.77
CA ARG A 182 -15.12 8.03 11.90
C ARG A 182 -14.99 7.12 13.13
N ASN A 183 -14.51 5.89 12.92
CA ASN A 183 -14.35 4.89 13.98
C ASN A 183 -12.98 4.94 14.65
N LEU A 184 -12.05 5.72 14.09
CA LEU A 184 -10.70 5.81 14.63
C LEU A 184 -10.64 6.60 15.94
N ASP A 185 -9.73 6.19 16.81
CA ASP A 185 -9.46 6.89 18.07
C ASP A 185 -8.96 8.32 17.83
N GLN A 186 -9.53 9.28 18.56
CA GLN A 186 -9.24 10.70 18.39
C GLN A 186 -7.77 11.05 18.74
N ALA A 187 -7.16 10.33 19.67
CA ALA A 187 -5.76 10.54 20.00
C ALA A 187 -4.84 10.02 18.88
N ALA A 188 -5.22 8.91 18.22
CA ALA A 188 -4.53 8.43 17.03
C ALA A 188 -4.60 9.44 15.88
N LEU A 189 -5.79 9.99 15.63
CA LEU A 189 -5.97 11.00 14.59
C LEU A 189 -5.14 12.26 14.78
N ARG A 190 -4.84 12.64 16.03
CA ARG A 190 -3.99 13.81 16.33
C ARG A 190 -2.50 13.59 16.04
N ARG A 191 -2.06 12.34 15.92
CA ARG A 191 -0.67 11.97 15.66
C ARG A 191 -0.34 11.84 14.18
N PHE A 192 -1.36 11.85 13.33
CA PHE A 192 -1.12 11.94 11.90
C PHE A 192 -0.89 13.40 11.49
N ASP A 193 0.24 13.67 10.85
CA ASP A 193 0.56 14.98 10.29
C ASP A 193 -0.45 15.37 9.21
N PHE A 194 -0.80 14.42 8.36
CA PHE A 194 -1.75 14.63 7.27
C PHE A 194 -2.87 13.59 7.30
N LYS A 195 -4.09 14.06 7.08
CA LYS A 195 -5.30 13.25 6.93
C LYS A 195 -5.88 13.53 5.56
N ILE A 196 -5.82 12.55 4.68
CA ILE A 196 -6.11 12.71 3.26
C ILE A 196 -7.32 11.87 2.90
N GLU A 197 -8.36 12.54 2.44
CA GLU A 197 -9.57 11.90 1.94
C GLU A 197 -9.40 11.53 0.46
N PHE A 198 -9.65 10.28 0.13
CA PHE A 198 -9.65 9.73 -1.21
C PHE A 198 -11.10 9.56 -1.66
N GLY A 199 -11.56 10.48 -2.52
CA GLY A 199 -12.90 10.46 -3.08
C GLY A 199 -13.03 9.62 -4.34
N TRP A 200 -14.27 9.49 -4.81
CA TRP A 200 -14.56 8.95 -6.14
C TRP A 200 -13.96 9.84 -7.23
N LEU A 201 -13.64 9.27 -8.37
CA LEU A 201 -13.04 10.00 -9.48
C LEU A 201 -13.95 11.16 -9.94
N GLN A 202 -13.33 12.31 -10.17
CA GLN A 202 -13.99 13.40 -10.87
C GLN A 202 -14.07 13.10 -12.38
N PRO A 203 -15.01 13.71 -13.13
CA PRO A 203 -15.21 13.43 -14.55
C PRO A 203 -13.92 13.45 -15.38
N GLU A 204 -13.07 14.46 -15.21
CA GLU A 204 -11.82 14.61 -15.94
C GLU A 204 -10.78 13.56 -15.52
N GLN A 205 -10.75 13.20 -14.24
CA GLN A 205 -9.89 12.14 -13.72
C GLN A 205 -10.30 10.78 -14.27
N ALA A 206 -11.61 10.52 -14.28
CA ALA A 206 -12.18 9.30 -14.85
C ALA A 206 -11.85 9.17 -16.35
N TRP A 207 -11.98 10.26 -17.11
CA TRP A 207 -11.64 10.28 -18.53
C TRP A 207 -10.15 10.01 -18.76
N SER A 208 -9.27 10.72 -18.06
CA SER A 208 -7.82 10.52 -18.18
C SER A 208 -7.39 9.10 -17.81
N ALA A 209 -7.95 8.54 -16.72
CA ALA A 209 -7.71 7.15 -16.33
C ALA A 209 -8.22 6.18 -17.39
N PHE A 210 -9.41 6.41 -17.93
CA PHE A 210 -10.01 5.60 -19.00
C PHE A 210 -9.11 5.54 -20.24
N GLN A 211 -8.69 6.69 -20.76
CA GLN A 211 -7.79 6.77 -21.90
C GLN A 211 -6.49 5.99 -21.68
N SER A 212 -5.89 6.15 -20.49
CA SER A 212 -4.65 5.45 -20.14
C SER A 212 -4.83 3.93 -20.09
N HIS A 213 -5.93 3.44 -19.52
CA HIS A 213 -6.22 2.00 -19.48
C HIS A 213 -6.61 1.43 -20.85
N CYS A 214 -7.33 2.22 -21.69
CA CYS A 214 -7.57 1.85 -23.07
C CYS A 214 -6.25 1.68 -23.84
N ALA A 215 -5.32 2.63 -23.70
CA ALA A 215 -4.00 2.53 -24.32
C ALA A 215 -3.23 1.28 -23.84
N GLN A 216 -3.29 0.97 -22.54
CA GLN A 216 -2.70 -0.25 -21.98
C GLN A 216 -3.29 -1.53 -22.61
N LEU A 217 -4.58 -1.53 -22.93
CA LEU A 217 -5.27 -2.66 -23.54
C LEU A 217 -5.17 -2.66 -25.09
N GLY A 218 -4.50 -1.66 -25.69
CA GLY A 218 -4.40 -1.51 -27.14
C GLY A 218 -5.70 -1.06 -27.80
N LEU A 219 -6.63 -0.48 -27.03
CA LEU A 219 -7.90 0.04 -27.53
C LEU A 219 -7.74 1.48 -28.01
N THR A 220 -8.33 1.80 -29.19
CA THR A 220 -8.31 3.15 -29.74
C THR A 220 -9.47 3.97 -29.17
N VAL A 221 -9.18 5.17 -28.68
CA VAL A 221 -10.13 6.15 -28.16
C VAL A 221 -9.82 7.50 -28.75
N ALA A 222 -10.84 8.22 -29.24
CA ALA A 222 -10.67 9.62 -29.65
C ALA A 222 -10.38 10.50 -28.42
N ASP A 223 -9.56 11.54 -28.59
CA ASP A 223 -9.19 12.44 -27.50
C ASP A 223 -10.40 13.09 -26.83
N ASP A 224 -11.45 13.34 -27.62
CA ASP A 224 -12.69 13.93 -27.14
C ASP A 224 -13.90 13.17 -27.72
N ASP A 225 -14.22 12.02 -27.11
CA ASP A 225 -15.42 11.24 -27.46
C ASP A 225 -16.57 11.62 -26.50
N PRO A 226 -17.57 12.39 -26.96
CA PRO A 226 -18.63 12.89 -26.08
C PRO A 226 -19.56 11.76 -25.58
N VAL A 227 -19.68 10.67 -26.35
CA VAL A 227 -20.56 9.54 -25.99
C VAL A 227 -19.93 8.76 -24.86
N LEU A 228 -18.64 8.39 -24.98
CA LEU A 228 -17.89 7.68 -23.93
C LEU A 228 -17.73 8.53 -22.68
N LYS A 229 -17.48 9.84 -22.82
CA LYS A 229 -17.45 10.76 -21.67
C LYS A 229 -18.77 10.78 -20.92
N ALA A 230 -19.89 10.95 -21.64
CA ALA A 230 -21.21 10.96 -21.01
C ALA A 230 -21.53 9.64 -20.30
N GLU A 231 -21.09 8.52 -20.87
CA GLU A 231 -21.25 7.20 -20.29
C GLU A 231 -20.47 7.06 -18.97
N LEU A 232 -19.17 7.42 -18.95
CA LEU A 232 -18.33 7.40 -17.76
C LEU A 232 -18.85 8.35 -16.68
N TRP A 233 -19.29 9.55 -17.05
CA TRP A 233 -19.80 10.54 -16.10
C TRP A 233 -21.15 10.14 -15.49
N SER A 234 -21.86 9.21 -16.10
CA SER A 234 -23.08 8.63 -15.51
C SER A 234 -22.80 7.71 -14.33
N ILE A 235 -21.55 7.25 -14.15
CA ILE A 235 -21.14 6.36 -13.06
C ILE A 235 -20.82 7.20 -11.83
N GLN A 236 -21.69 7.17 -10.83
CA GLN A 236 -21.59 8.06 -9.65
C GLN A 236 -20.45 7.72 -8.68
N GLN A 237 -20.00 6.48 -8.62
CA GLN A 237 -19.04 5.98 -7.63
C GLN A 237 -17.89 5.23 -8.30
N LEU A 238 -17.30 5.84 -9.33
CA LEU A 238 -16.19 5.24 -10.05
C LEU A 238 -14.86 5.46 -9.29
N ALA A 239 -14.11 4.39 -9.13
CA ALA A 239 -12.81 4.39 -8.47
C ALA A 239 -11.71 3.79 -9.36
N LEU A 240 -10.45 4.03 -9.03
CA LEU A 240 -9.30 3.43 -9.75
C LEU A 240 -9.30 1.90 -9.69
N GLY A 241 -9.83 1.35 -8.59
CA GLY A 241 -9.97 -0.09 -8.41
C GLY A 241 -10.86 -0.76 -9.45
N ASP A 242 -11.90 -0.06 -9.93
CA ASP A 242 -12.83 -0.60 -10.92
C ASP A 242 -12.12 -0.81 -12.26
N PHE A 243 -11.29 0.15 -12.68
CA PHE A 243 -10.43 0.00 -13.85
C PHE A 243 -9.48 -1.21 -13.71
N ALA A 244 -8.85 -1.36 -12.54
CA ALA A 244 -7.94 -2.49 -12.30
C ALA A 244 -8.66 -3.84 -12.39
N VAL A 245 -9.90 -3.93 -11.91
CA VAL A 245 -10.74 -5.12 -12.04
C VAL A 245 -11.05 -5.43 -13.50
N VAL A 246 -11.51 -4.46 -14.26
CA VAL A 246 -11.89 -4.65 -15.68
C VAL A 246 -10.64 -4.98 -16.51
N VAL A 247 -9.52 -4.31 -16.31
CA VAL A 247 -8.24 -4.65 -16.97
C VAL A 247 -7.80 -6.08 -16.64
N LYS A 248 -7.95 -6.52 -15.40
CA LYS A 248 -7.66 -7.92 -15.03
C LYS A 248 -8.59 -8.90 -15.72
N GLN A 249 -9.88 -8.58 -15.84
CA GLN A 249 -10.86 -9.40 -16.56
C GLN A 249 -10.55 -9.43 -18.06
N ALA A 250 -10.15 -8.31 -18.65
CA ALA A 250 -9.78 -8.18 -20.06
C ALA A 250 -8.57 -9.05 -20.46
N ARG A 251 -7.70 -9.40 -19.52
CA ARG A 251 -6.61 -10.36 -19.75
C ARG A 251 -7.10 -11.81 -19.93
N ILE A 252 -8.30 -12.12 -19.46
CA ILE A 252 -8.91 -13.46 -19.54
C ILE A 252 -9.92 -13.49 -20.69
N VAL A 253 -10.78 -12.47 -20.75
CA VAL A 253 -11.78 -12.28 -21.81
C VAL A 253 -11.53 -10.91 -22.42
N PRO A 254 -10.88 -10.86 -23.61
CA PRO A 254 -10.53 -9.59 -24.23
C PRO A 254 -11.77 -8.72 -24.48
N VAL A 255 -11.63 -7.43 -24.19
CA VAL A 255 -12.64 -6.42 -24.47
C VAL A 255 -12.53 -6.01 -25.94
N ALA A 256 -13.65 -5.94 -26.65
CA ALA A 256 -13.65 -5.71 -28.09
C ALA A 256 -13.23 -4.29 -28.50
N ASP A 257 -13.68 -3.29 -27.74
CA ASP A 257 -13.46 -1.87 -28.03
C ASP A 257 -13.63 -1.02 -26.75
N ALA A 258 -13.43 0.29 -26.89
CA ALA A 258 -13.53 1.24 -25.79
C ALA A 258 -14.95 1.36 -25.23
N ALA A 259 -15.98 1.17 -26.05
CA ALA A 259 -17.37 1.21 -25.58
C ALA A 259 -17.68 0.00 -24.68
N ALA A 260 -17.22 -1.19 -25.08
CA ALA A 260 -17.34 -2.38 -24.25
C ALA A 260 -16.54 -2.25 -22.93
N PHE A 261 -15.38 -1.58 -22.95
CA PHE A 261 -14.62 -1.29 -21.75
C PHE A 261 -15.37 -0.31 -20.83
N ALA A 262 -15.96 0.77 -21.35
CA ALA A 262 -16.78 1.70 -20.58
C ALA A 262 -18.03 1.02 -19.98
N ALA A 263 -18.69 0.15 -20.75
CA ALA A 263 -19.82 -0.62 -20.25
C ALA A 263 -19.47 -1.59 -19.13
N ALA A 264 -18.26 -2.16 -19.14
CA ALA A 264 -17.78 -3.06 -18.11
C ALA A 264 -17.41 -2.35 -16.77
N LEU A 265 -17.30 -1.02 -16.77
CA LEU A 265 -17.07 -0.21 -15.57
C LEU A 265 -18.36 0.11 -14.79
N LYS A 266 -19.53 -0.17 -15.35
CA LYS A 266 -20.85 0.00 -14.69
C LYS A 266 -21.16 -1.14 -13.74
#